data_04f52541cfb1b9e4ddc0745d880a40e2
#
_entry.id   04f52541cfb1b9e4ddc0745d880a40e2
#
_cell.length_a   1.000
_cell.length_b   1.000
_cell.length_c   1.000
_cell.angle_alpha   90.00
_cell.angle_beta   90.00
_cell.angle_gamma   90.00
#
_symmetry.space_group_name_H-M   'P 1'
#
loop_
_entity.id
_entity.type
_entity.pdbx_description
1 polymer ?
#
loop_
_entity_poly.entity_id
_entity_poly.type
_entity_poly.pdbx_seq_one_letter_code
_entity_poly.pdbx_strand_id
1 'polypeptide(L)'
;ALALWVFSPPHPQVVALGAALFGLGIAVGAWPDDYSPGLAGMLIFAFGALGLGLTETGAFTPRFSGRLVFGTLAVAGPYQAGFTENGIAFELMLFAVAAALIALGVWRASFTLLAIGVVASFIGLVTFIFEHFEDRIGAPVALMISGGALIAGVLLLARFRSAEHIRRLM
;
A
#
# COMPACT_ATOMS: atom_id res chain seq x y z
N ALA A 1 -17.15 -20.10 11.60
CA ALA A 1 -16.35 -18.91 11.28
C ALA A 1 -17.11 -17.61 11.60
N LEU A 2 -18.36 -17.41 11.10
CA LEU A 2 -19.15 -16.19 11.36
C LEU A 2 -19.46 -15.94 12.84
N ALA A 3 -19.74 -16.99 13.63
CA ALA A 3 -20.01 -16.85 15.07
C ALA A 3 -18.77 -16.38 15.87
N LEU A 4 -17.57 -16.86 15.50
CA LEU A 4 -16.31 -16.42 16.11
C LEU A 4 -15.98 -14.95 15.77
N TRP A 5 -16.43 -14.47 14.62
CA TRP A 5 -16.28 -13.08 14.19
C TRP A 5 -16.95 -12.10 15.17
N VAL A 6 -18.14 -12.42 15.67
CA VAL A 6 -18.92 -11.54 16.54
C VAL A 6 -18.31 -11.41 17.95
N PHE A 7 -17.62 -12.45 18.43
CA PHE A 7 -17.10 -12.51 19.81
C PHE A 7 -15.60 -12.23 19.96
N SER A 8 -14.87 -12.08 18.85
CA SER A 8 -13.43 -11.80 18.89
C SER A 8 -13.15 -10.31 18.90
N PRO A 9 -11.99 -9.87 19.45
CA PRO A 9 -11.56 -8.48 19.33
C PRO A 9 -11.48 -8.05 17.87
N PRO A 10 -11.94 -6.83 17.51
CA PRO A 10 -12.08 -6.41 16.10
C PRO A 10 -10.75 -6.31 15.34
N HIS A 11 -9.64 -6.01 16.03
CA HIS A 11 -8.32 -5.88 15.38
C HIS A 11 -7.81 -7.18 14.73
N PRO A 12 -7.74 -8.32 15.44
CA PRO A 12 -7.29 -9.57 14.84
C PRO A 12 -8.22 -10.08 13.74
N GLN A 13 -9.52 -9.77 13.79
CA GLN A 13 -10.46 -10.14 12.74
C GLN A 13 -10.15 -9.45 11.42
N VAL A 14 -9.85 -8.15 11.43
CA VAL A 14 -9.49 -7.38 10.23
C VAL A 14 -8.18 -7.89 9.65
N VAL A 15 -7.20 -8.20 10.49
CA VAL A 15 -5.92 -8.77 10.06
C VAL A 15 -6.13 -10.17 9.43
N ALA A 16 -6.93 -11.02 10.07
CA ALA A 16 -7.24 -12.36 9.56
C ALA A 16 -7.99 -12.30 8.21
N LEU A 17 -8.93 -11.36 8.06
CA LEU A 17 -9.61 -11.13 6.80
C LEU A 17 -8.63 -10.69 5.71
N GLY A 18 -7.76 -9.72 6.00
CA GLY A 18 -6.74 -9.25 5.06
C GLY A 18 -5.81 -10.38 4.62
N ALA A 19 -5.33 -11.21 5.55
CA ALA A 19 -4.50 -12.37 5.24
C ALA A 19 -5.26 -13.40 4.38
N ALA A 20 -6.53 -13.65 4.67
CA ALA A 20 -7.37 -14.56 3.88
C ALA A 20 -7.58 -14.04 2.45
N LEU A 21 -7.85 -12.74 2.29
CA LEU A 21 -8.02 -12.12 0.97
C LEU A 21 -6.72 -12.10 0.16
N PHE A 22 -5.60 -11.87 0.81
CA PHE A 22 -4.28 -11.98 0.18
C PHE A 22 -4.03 -13.42 -0.30
N GLY A 23 -4.22 -14.41 0.59
CA GLY A 23 -4.08 -15.82 0.25
C GLY A 23 -5.03 -16.27 -0.87
N LEU A 24 -6.27 -15.76 -0.87
CA LEU A 24 -7.23 -16.03 -1.94
C LEU A 24 -6.75 -15.46 -3.28
N GLY A 25 -6.22 -14.23 -3.30
CA GLY A 25 -5.66 -13.62 -4.51
C GLY A 25 -4.53 -14.45 -5.09
N ILE A 26 -3.60 -14.92 -4.25
CA ILE A 26 -2.51 -15.82 -4.65
C ILE A 26 -3.05 -17.17 -5.15
N ALA A 27 -3.99 -17.78 -4.44
CA ALA A 27 -4.57 -19.08 -4.81
C ALA A 27 -5.29 -19.02 -6.16
N VAL A 28 -6.06 -17.96 -6.42
CA VAL A 28 -6.74 -17.76 -7.71
C VAL A 28 -5.74 -17.48 -8.82
N GLY A 29 -4.68 -16.70 -8.54
CA GLY A 29 -3.60 -16.47 -9.50
C GLY A 29 -2.79 -17.71 -9.85
N ALA A 30 -2.80 -18.72 -8.99
CA ALA A 30 -2.15 -20.01 -9.21
C ALA A 30 -3.05 -21.07 -9.91
N TRP A 31 -4.29 -20.73 -10.21
CA TRP A 31 -5.25 -21.63 -10.87
C TRP A 31 -5.35 -21.30 -12.39
N PRO A 32 -5.34 -22.31 -13.35
CA PRO A 32 -5.38 -23.75 -13.13
C PRO A 32 -4.04 -24.47 -13.17
N ASP A 33 -2.94 -23.95 -13.63
CA ASP A 33 -1.62 -24.64 -13.60
C ASP A 33 -0.45 -23.66 -13.88
N ASP A 34 -0.73 -22.47 -14.41
CA ASP A 34 0.28 -21.43 -14.64
C ASP A 34 0.04 -20.24 -13.71
N TYR A 35 0.96 -20.02 -12.79
CA TYR A 35 0.88 -18.87 -11.89
C TYR A 35 0.92 -17.55 -12.67
N SER A 36 -0.17 -16.78 -12.53
CA SER A 36 -0.29 -15.46 -13.13
C SER A 36 -0.14 -14.37 -12.04
N PRO A 37 1.06 -13.79 -11.87
CA PRO A 37 1.28 -12.72 -10.89
C PRO A 37 0.42 -11.48 -11.18
N GLY A 38 0.12 -11.22 -12.45
CA GLY A 38 -0.77 -10.12 -12.86
C GLY A 38 -2.19 -10.29 -12.32
N LEU A 39 -2.79 -11.46 -12.51
CA LEU A 39 -4.13 -11.77 -11.99
C LEU A 39 -4.16 -11.75 -10.46
N ALA A 40 -3.20 -12.40 -9.82
CA ALA A 40 -3.06 -12.41 -8.37
C ALA A 40 -2.97 -10.97 -7.81
N GLY A 41 -2.10 -10.16 -8.39
CA GLY A 41 -1.90 -8.77 -7.98
C GLY A 41 -3.14 -7.90 -8.17
N MET A 42 -3.85 -8.02 -9.29
CA MET A 42 -5.09 -7.29 -9.53
C MET A 42 -6.20 -7.65 -8.54
N LEU A 43 -6.33 -8.93 -8.18
CA LEU A 43 -7.29 -9.37 -7.17
C LEU A 43 -6.93 -8.83 -5.78
N ILE A 44 -5.65 -8.90 -5.39
CA ILE A 44 -5.17 -8.36 -4.12
C ILE A 44 -5.42 -6.85 -4.07
N PHE A 45 -5.13 -6.12 -5.15
CA PHE A 45 -5.43 -4.70 -5.26
C PHE A 45 -6.93 -4.42 -5.10
N ALA A 46 -7.78 -5.14 -5.82
CA ALA A 46 -9.23 -4.97 -5.75
C ALA A 46 -9.77 -5.17 -4.33
N PHE A 47 -9.32 -6.23 -3.64
CA PHE A 47 -9.67 -6.47 -2.24
C PHE A 47 -9.16 -5.37 -1.31
N GLY A 48 -7.94 -4.88 -1.53
CA GLY A 48 -7.37 -3.75 -0.80
C GLY A 48 -8.18 -2.47 -0.99
N ALA A 49 -8.48 -2.10 -2.23
CA ALA A 49 -9.24 -0.89 -2.56
C ALA A 49 -10.67 -0.94 -2.02
N LEU A 50 -11.38 -2.06 -2.20
CA LEU A 50 -12.73 -2.25 -1.68
C LEU A 50 -12.75 -2.24 -0.14
N GLY A 51 -11.84 -2.97 0.50
CA GLY A 51 -11.73 -3.01 1.96
C GLY A 51 -11.39 -1.63 2.55
N LEU A 52 -10.52 -0.87 1.88
CA LEU A 52 -10.20 0.51 2.28
C LEU A 52 -11.42 1.41 2.14
N GLY A 53 -12.16 1.33 1.04
CA GLY A 53 -13.41 2.05 0.83
C GLY A 53 -14.43 1.76 1.93
N LEU A 54 -14.65 0.49 2.26
CA LEU A 54 -15.54 0.07 3.36
C LEU A 54 -15.05 0.57 4.74
N THR A 55 -13.74 0.66 4.94
CA THR A 55 -13.17 1.22 6.17
C THR A 55 -13.45 2.72 6.27
N GLU A 56 -13.33 3.47 5.16
CA GLU A 56 -13.57 4.91 5.15
C GLU A 56 -15.06 5.26 5.29
N THR A 57 -15.97 4.42 4.83
CA THR A 57 -17.41 4.55 5.08
C THR A 57 -17.83 4.18 6.51
N GLY A 58 -16.93 3.57 7.28
CA GLY A 58 -17.19 3.15 8.66
C GLY A 58 -17.80 1.75 8.79
N ALA A 59 -17.91 0.99 7.69
CA ALA A 59 -18.38 -0.40 7.71
C ALA A 59 -17.40 -1.32 8.47
N PHE A 60 -16.10 -1.02 8.42
CA PHE A 60 -15.08 -1.71 9.20
C PHE A 60 -14.60 -0.85 10.38
N THR A 61 -14.69 -1.40 11.57
CA THR A 61 -14.16 -0.83 12.81
C THR A 61 -13.21 -1.85 13.45
N PRO A 62 -12.06 -1.45 14.00
CA PRO A 62 -11.54 -0.08 14.09
C PRO A 62 -10.88 0.40 12.79
N ARG A 63 -11.07 1.67 12.47
CA ARG A 63 -10.54 2.30 11.24
C ARG A 63 -9.01 2.18 11.09
N PHE A 64 -8.28 2.21 12.20
CA PHE A 64 -6.81 2.06 12.16
C PHE A 64 -6.38 0.74 11.52
N SER A 65 -6.92 -0.39 12.00
CA SER A 65 -6.58 -1.72 11.46
C SER A 65 -7.06 -1.88 10.03
N GLY A 66 -8.25 -1.38 9.70
CA GLY A 66 -8.76 -1.40 8.34
C GLY A 66 -7.85 -0.62 7.38
N ARG A 67 -7.46 0.60 7.73
CA ARG A 67 -6.52 1.42 6.94
C ARG A 67 -5.17 0.74 6.77
N LEU A 68 -4.63 0.16 7.85
CA LEU A 68 -3.35 -0.52 7.80
C LEU A 68 -3.41 -1.74 6.88
N VAL A 69 -4.35 -2.64 7.09
CA VAL A 69 -4.45 -3.91 6.36
C VAL A 69 -4.83 -3.67 4.89
N PHE A 70 -5.92 -2.96 4.65
CA PHE A 70 -6.41 -2.78 3.29
C PHE A 70 -5.59 -1.77 2.49
N GLY A 71 -5.00 -0.76 3.15
CA GLY A 71 -4.03 0.13 2.52
C GLY A 71 -2.77 -0.63 2.07
N THR A 72 -2.27 -1.54 2.90
CA THR A 72 -1.12 -2.39 2.53
C THR A 72 -1.47 -3.35 1.40
N LEU A 73 -2.67 -3.97 1.40
CA LEU A 73 -3.13 -4.83 0.30
C LEU A 73 -3.26 -4.05 -1.02
N ALA A 74 -3.76 -2.81 -0.97
CA ALA A 74 -3.86 -1.97 -2.16
C ALA A 74 -2.49 -1.65 -2.77
N VAL A 75 -1.43 -1.60 -1.98
CA VAL A 75 -0.03 -1.43 -2.44
C VAL A 75 0.56 -2.76 -2.90
N ALA A 76 0.34 -3.83 -2.13
CA ALA A 76 0.90 -5.15 -2.43
C ALA A 76 0.40 -5.72 -3.77
N GLY A 77 -0.83 -5.38 -4.16
CA GLY A 77 -1.42 -5.84 -5.41
C GLY A 77 -0.63 -5.40 -6.66
N PRO A 78 -0.48 -4.10 -6.94
CA PRO A 78 0.33 -3.62 -8.07
C PRO A 78 1.79 -4.07 -7.99
N TYR A 79 2.39 -4.10 -6.80
CA TYR A 79 3.75 -4.60 -6.61
C TYR A 79 3.88 -6.06 -7.05
N GLN A 80 2.94 -6.92 -6.62
CA GLN A 80 2.91 -8.34 -7.03
C GLN A 80 2.68 -8.50 -8.54
N ALA A 81 1.83 -7.66 -9.13
CA ALA A 81 1.56 -7.69 -10.57
C ALA A 81 2.74 -7.19 -11.42
N GLY A 82 3.64 -6.38 -10.85
CA GLY A 82 4.85 -5.88 -11.51
C GLY A 82 5.81 -6.97 -11.99
N PHE A 83 5.75 -8.17 -11.40
CA PHE A 83 6.55 -9.34 -11.84
C PHE A 83 6.03 -9.99 -13.13
N THR A 84 5.34 -9.25 -13.99
CA THR A 84 4.84 -9.72 -15.30
C THR A 84 5.58 -9.04 -16.45
N GLU A 85 5.39 -9.56 -17.66
CA GLU A 85 5.93 -8.94 -18.89
C GLU A 85 5.45 -7.50 -19.11
N ASN A 86 4.31 -7.10 -18.52
CA ASN A 86 3.77 -5.74 -18.54
C ASN A 86 4.16 -4.94 -17.28
N GLY A 87 5.34 -5.18 -16.71
CA GLY A 87 5.82 -4.61 -15.46
C GLY A 87 5.65 -3.10 -15.34
N ILE A 88 6.01 -2.34 -16.39
CA ILE A 88 5.92 -0.86 -16.41
C ILE A 88 4.51 -0.36 -16.10
N ALA A 89 3.46 -1.00 -16.63
CA ALA A 89 2.09 -0.58 -16.38
C ALA A 89 1.71 -0.75 -14.89
N PHE A 90 2.15 -1.84 -14.28
CA PHE A 90 1.89 -2.10 -12.86
C PHE A 90 2.76 -1.25 -11.92
N GLU A 91 3.98 -0.91 -12.33
CA GLU A 91 4.82 0.06 -11.63
C GLU A 91 4.17 1.44 -11.60
N LEU A 92 3.68 1.92 -12.74
CA LEU A 92 2.93 3.18 -12.82
C LEU A 92 1.66 3.13 -11.97
N MET A 93 0.97 1.99 -11.95
CA MET A 93 -0.18 1.76 -11.07
C MET A 93 0.21 1.83 -9.60
N LEU A 94 1.37 1.28 -9.20
CA LEU A 94 1.89 1.38 -7.83
C LEU A 94 2.10 2.85 -7.44
N PHE A 95 2.71 3.67 -8.30
CA PHE A 95 2.87 5.11 -8.04
C PHE A 95 1.52 5.83 -7.95
N ALA A 96 0.57 5.50 -8.81
CA ALA A 96 -0.77 6.09 -8.77
C ALA A 96 -1.48 5.74 -7.45
N VAL A 97 -1.40 4.49 -7.00
CA VAL A 97 -1.97 4.04 -5.72
C VAL A 97 -1.29 4.73 -4.54
N ALA A 98 0.04 4.82 -4.56
CA ALA A 98 0.80 5.51 -3.52
C ALA A 98 0.40 7.00 -3.43
N ALA A 99 0.29 7.70 -4.56
CA ALA A 99 -0.16 9.08 -4.63
C ALA A 99 -1.60 9.24 -4.11
N ALA A 100 -2.50 8.32 -4.47
CA ALA A 100 -3.89 8.31 -3.99
C ALA A 100 -3.96 8.11 -2.47
N LEU A 101 -3.14 7.20 -1.91
CA LEU A 101 -3.07 6.98 -0.45
C LEU A 101 -2.52 8.21 0.28
N ILE A 102 -1.50 8.89 -0.27
CA ILE A 102 -0.99 10.15 0.29
C ILE A 102 -2.09 11.23 0.26
N ALA A 103 -2.75 11.42 -0.88
CA ALA A 103 -3.82 12.40 -1.01
C ALA A 103 -4.97 12.11 -0.03
N LEU A 104 -5.41 10.84 0.06
CA LEU A 104 -6.43 10.41 1.00
C LEU A 104 -5.97 10.58 2.46
N GLY A 105 -4.71 10.30 2.75
CA GLY A 105 -4.09 10.48 4.05
C GLY A 105 -4.10 11.95 4.49
N VAL A 106 -3.76 12.86 3.59
CA VAL A 106 -3.84 14.31 3.83
C VAL A 106 -5.29 14.75 4.02
N TRP A 107 -6.20 14.35 3.12
CA TRP A 107 -7.61 14.74 3.19
C TRP A 107 -8.31 14.23 4.45
N ARG A 108 -8.02 12.99 4.87
CA ARG A 108 -8.61 12.37 6.06
C ARG A 108 -7.81 12.61 7.34
N ALA A 109 -6.76 13.43 7.29
CA ALA A 109 -5.81 13.66 8.39
C ALA A 109 -5.34 12.34 9.04
N SER A 110 -5.06 11.33 8.20
CA SER A 110 -4.70 9.98 8.62
C SER A 110 -3.22 9.71 8.42
N PHE A 111 -2.48 9.69 9.51
CA PHE A 111 -1.05 9.36 9.49
C PHE A 111 -0.79 7.96 8.91
N THR A 112 -1.65 6.98 9.19
CA THR A 112 -1.51 5.60 8.71
C THR A 112 -1.52 5.54 7.18
N LEU A 113 -2.51 6.16 6.52
CA LEU A 113 -2.60 6.17 5.06
C LEU A 113 -1.43 6.92 4.42
N LEU A 114 -1.05 8.05 5.02
CA LEU A 114 0.06 8.85 4.56
C LEU A 114 1.38 8.08 4.68
N ALA A 115 1.62 7.38 5.79
CA ALA A 115 2.80 6.56 5.98
C ALA A 115 2.88 5.41 4.97
N ILE A 116 1.77 4.70 4.74
CA ILE A 116 1.71 3.61 3.74
C ILE A 116 2.02 4.15 2.35
N GLY A 117 1.41 5.28 1.96
CA GLY A 117 1.63 5.90 0.65
C GLY A 117 3.08 6.35 0.44
N VAL A 118 3.72 6.94 1.45
CA VAL A 118 5.14 7.34 1.38
C VAL A 118 6.05 6.13 1.26
N VAL A 119 5.83 5.09 2.07
CA VAL A 119 6.61 3.85 2.00
C VAL A 119 6.43 3.17 0.64
N ALA A 120 5.20 3.12 0.13
CA ALA A 120 4.90 2.56 -1.19
C ALA A 120 5.59 3.33 -2.32
N SER A 121 5.58 4.67 -2.26
CA SER A 121 6.29 5.51 -3.23
C SER A 121 7.79 5.26 -3.20
N PHE A 122 8.35 5.08 -2.01
CA PHE A 122 9.78 4.79 -1.85
C PHE A 122 10.14 3.41 -2.42
N ILE A 123 9.37 2.36 -2.08
CA ILE A 123 9.58 1.02 -2.62
C ILE A 123 9.48 1.05 -4.14
N GLY A 124 8.41 1.65 -4.68
CA GLY A 124 8.21 1.78 -6.13
C GLY A 124 9.37 2.51 -6.82
N LEU A 125 9.86 3.60 -6.22
CA LEU A 125 10.99 4.35 -6.76
C LEU A 125 12.28 3.52 -6.78
N VAL A 126 12.56 2.82 -5.68
CA VAL A 126 13.73 1.95 -5.59
C VAL A 126 13.67 0.84 -6.63
N THR A 127 12.55 0.12 -6.71
CA THR A 127 12.35 -0.95 -7.70
C THR A 127 12.49 -0.41 -9.12
N PHE A 128 11.82 0.68 -9.44
CA PHE A 128 11.87 1.32 -10.76
C PHE A 128 13.31 1.72 -11.17
N ILE A 129 14.08 2.31 -10.24
CA ILE A 129 15.46 2.71 -10.51
C ILE A 129 16.34 1.47 -10.75
N PHE A 130 16.21 0.43 -9.92
CA PHE A 130 17.02 -0.77 -10.10
C PHE A 130 16.67 -1.49 -11.41
N GLU A 131 15.40 -1.66 -11.75
CA GLU A 131 15.00 -2.39 -12.95
C GLU A 131 15.36 -1.64 -14.26
N HIS A 132 15.30 -0.29 -14.26
CA HIS A 132 15.47 0.47 -15.50
C HIS A 132 16.84 1.15 -15.64
N PHE A 133 17.59 1.33 -14.57
CA PHE A 133 18.81 2.14 -14.57
C PHE A 133 20.04 1.43 -14.00
N GLU A 134 19.93 0.20 -13.52
CA GLU A 134 21.05 -0.53 -12.89
C GLU A 134 22.28 -0.55 -13.81
N ASP A 135 22.10 -0.85 -15.10
CA ASP A 135 23.16 -0.93 -16.09
C ASP A 135 23.73 0.44 -16.50
N ARG A 136 22.98 1.54 -16.29
CA ARG A 136 23.36 2.88 -16.79
C ARG A 136 23.90 3.81 -15.73
N ILE A 137 23.37 3.76 -14.53
CA ILE A 137 23.61 4.77 -13.47
C ILE A 137 24.46 4.18 -12.34
N GLY A 138 24.47 2.87 -12.19
CA GLY A 138 25.17 2.16 -11.11
C GLY A 138 24.44 2.25 -9.76
N ALA A 139 24.60 1.20 -8.96
CA ALA A 139 23.97 1.07 -7.65
C ALA A 139 24.20 2.27 -6.68
N PRO A 140 25.37 2.94 -6.65
CA PRO A 140 25.59 4.07 -5.73
C PRO A 140 24.65 5.27 -6.01
N VAL A 141 24.41 5.60 -7.28
CA VAL A 141 23.55 6.74 -7.66
C VAL A 141 22.08 6.40 -7.37
N ALA A 142 21.64 5.18 -7.65
CA ALA A 142 20.32 4.69 -7.30
C ALA A 142 20.06 4.81 -5.80
N LEU A 143 21.03 4.41 -4.96
CA LEU A 143 20.95 4.54 -3.50
C LEU A 143 20.92 6.00 -3.03
N MET A 144 21.66 6.89 -3.67
CA MET A 144 21.61 8.33 -3.34
C MET A 144 20.24 8.94 -3.64
N ILE A 145 19.65 8.62 -4.80
CA ILE A 145 18.31 9.11 -5.19
C ILE A 145 17.24 8.56 -4.23
N SER A 146 17.27 7.27 -3.96
CA SER A 146 16.31 6.62 -3.06
C SER A 146 16.46 7.10 -1.61
N GLY A 147 17.68 7.27 -1.12
CA GLY A 147 17.95 7.87 0.18
C GLY A 147 17.47 9.31 0.29
N GLY A 148 17.70 10.13 -0.74
CA GLY A 148 17.21 11.50 -0.84
C GLY A 148 15.69 11.58 -0.82
N ALA A 149 15.01 10.70 -1.55
CA ALA A 149 13.55 10.62 -1.57
C ALA A 149 12.97 10.24 -0.20
N LEU A 150 13.63 9.32 0.52
CA LEU A 150 13.23 8.94 1.88
C LEU A 150 13.37 10.09 2.85
N ILE A 151 14.48 10.82 2.81
CA ILE A 151 14.70 12.00 3.66
C ILE A 151 13.65 13.06 3.36
N ALA A 152 13.37 13.35 2.08
CA ALA A 152 12.32 14.29 1.68
C ALA A 152 10.94 13.85 2.20
N GLY A 153 10.60 12.56 2.11
CA GLY A 153 9.36 12.00 2.65
C GLY A 153 9.24 12.19 4.16
N VAL A 154 10.32 11.89 4.91
CA VAL A 154 10.35 12.09 6.37
C VAL A 154 10.20 13.57 6.75
N LEU A 155 10.87 14.48 6.04
CA LEU A 155 10.76 15.92 6.29
C LEU A 155 9.35 16.45 6.01
N LEU A 156 8.70 15.98 4.94
CA LEU A 156 7.30 16.30 4.65
C LEU A 156 6.38 15.81 5.77
N LEU A 157 6.54 14.57 6.21
CA LEU A 157 5.78 14.00 7.34
C LEU A 157 5.97 14.80 8.63
N ALA A 158 7.21 15.18 8.96
CA ALA A 158 7.53 15.99 10.13
C ALA A 158 6.87 17.38 10.05
N ARG A 159 6.88 18.01 8.88
CA ARG A 159 6.26 19.32 8.65
C ARG A 159 4.74 19.28 8.82
N PHE A 160 4.08 18.24 8.33
CA PHE A 160 2.64 18.07 8.51
C PHE A 160 2.27 17.88 9.98
N ARG A 161 3.06 17.12 10.73
CA ARG A 161 2.84 16.90 12.17
C ARG A 161 2.97 18.17 13.00
N SER A 162 3.93 19.03 12.66
CA SER A 162 4.14 20.33 13.32
C SER A 162 2.98 21.29 13.05
N ALA A 163 2.43 21.32 11.84
CA ALA A 163 1.30 22.16 11.48
C ALA A 163 0.00 21.77 12.22
N GLU A 164 -0.20 20.48 12.47
CA GLU A 164 -1.36 19.98 13.23
C GLU A 164 -1.29 20.37 14.72
N HIS A 165 -0.08 20.39 15.27
CA HIS A 165 0.14 20.80 16.68
C HIS A 165 -0.19 22.28 16.91
N ILE A 166 0.19 23.14 15.96
CA ILE A 166 -0.10 24.57 16.02
C ILE A 166 -1.61 24.86 15.89
N ARG A 167 -2.33 24.12 15.04
CA ARG A 167 -3.80 24.25 14.89
C ARG A 167 -4.59 23.86 16.14
N ARG A 168 -4.06 22.99 16.99
CA ARG A 168 -4.71 22.61 18.26
C ARG A 168 -4.49 23.59 19.39
N LEU A 169 -3.55 24.51 19.24
CA LEU A 169 -3.21 25.53 20.25
C LEU A 169 -3.88 26.89 19.97
N MET A 170 -4.48 27.06 18.80
CA MET A 170 -5.31 28.21 18.42
C MET A 170 -6.79 27.85 18.48
#